data_b7949037abdea16fb83c3cec9b470063
#
_entry.id   b7949037abdea16fb83c3cec9b470063
#
_cell.length_a   1.000
_cell.length_b   1.000
_cell.length_c   1.000
_cell.angle_alpha   90.00
_cell.angle_beta   90.00
_cell.angle_gamma   90.00
#
_symmetry.space_group_name_H-M   'P 1'
#
loop_
_entity.id
_entity.type
_entity.pdbx_description
1 polymer ?
#
loop_
_entity_poly.entity_id
_entity_poly.type
_entity_poly.pdbx_seq_one_letter_code
_entity_poly.pdbx_strand_id
1 'polypeptide(L)'
;SDLAALEKAETEFAKTRYDGCNILIADAKNGYAIHADERQEVVELREGLNIIGARNLNDPEDQRVQMARRLLTLQTLDSLVKFLAVASKVFARAPVGPGRPSMVVRNGDYGTVSSTLIALGGKPRDAIYQFSSGAPDQAKYEDFSPMLRDILSRGLRESRTKAKAKS
;
A
#
# COMPACT_ATOMS: atom_id res chain seq x y z
N SER A 1 11.37 -14.46 1.02
CA SER A 1 10.74 -14.30 -0.29
C SER A 1 9.28 -13.91 -0.08
N ASP A 2 8.70 -13.24 -1.01
CA ASP A 2 7.30 -12.86 -1.15
C ASP A 2 6.35 -14.06 -1.02
N LEU A 3 6.68 -15.18 -1.67
CA LEU A 3 5.93 -16.45 -1.55
C LEU A 3 5.86 -16.94 -0.10
N ALA A 4 6.95 -16.88 0.67
CA ALA A 4 6.91 -17.28 2.08
C ALA A 4 6.07 -16.32 2.95
N ALA A 5 6.04 -15.04 2.60
CA ALA A 5 5.18 -14.07 3.27
C ALA A 5 3.71 -14.29 2.90
N LEU A 6 3.44 -14.62 1.64
CA LEU A 6 2.12 -14.97 1.14
C LEU A 6 1.58 -16.22 1.86
N GLU A 7 2.33 -17.34 1.84
CA GLU A 7 1.95 -18.60 2.52
C GLU A 7 1.68 -18.39 4.02
N LYS A 8 2.49 -17.56 4.68
CA LYS A 8 2.29 -17.21 6.08
C LYS A 8 0.99 -16.44 6.31
N ALA A 9 0.71 -15.46 5.47
CA ALA A 9 -0.51 -14.67 5.55
C ALA A 9 -1.74 -15.55 5.30
N GLU A 10 -1.74 -16.36 4.25
CA GLU A 10 -2.83 -17.31 3.96
C GLU A 10 -3.08 -18.28 5.12
N THR A 11 -2.00 -18.82 5.70
CA THR A 11 -2.10 -19.72 6.85
C THR A 11 -2.71 -19.03 8.07
N GLU A 12 -2.37 -17.77 8.32
CA GLU A 12 -2.86 -17.01 9.47
C GLU A 12 -4.34 -16.66 9.30
N PHE A 13 -4.74 -16.22 8.13
CA PHE A 13 -6.15 -15.94 7.82
C PHE A 13 -7.04 -17.18 7.83
N ALA A 14 -6.50 -18.35 7.49
CA ALA A 14 -7.24 -19.59 7.56
C ALA A 14 -7.51 -20.04 9.02
N LYS A 15 -6.69 -19.59 9.98
CA LYS A 15 -6.81 -19.99 11.40
C LYS A 15 -7.73 -19.09 12.21
N THR A 16 -7.80 -17.81 11.85
CA THR A 16 -8.48 -16.78 12.65
C THR A 16 -9.41 -15.99 11.76
N ARG A 17 -10.66 -15.80 12.20
CA ARG A 17 -11.62 -14.95 11.51
C ARG A 17 -11.32 -13.50 11.88
N TYR A 18 -10.98 -12.70 10.90
CA TYR A 18 -10.79 -11.26 11.01
C TYR A 18 -12.00 -10.53 10.40
N ASP A 19 -12.19 -9.27 10.77
CA ASP A 19 -13.00 -8.36 9.98
C ASP A 19 -12.37 -8.17 8.61
N GLY A 20 -13.16 -7.88 7.57
CA GLY A 20 -12.67 -7.76 6.21
C GLY A 20 -11.48 -6.81 6.09
N CYS A 21 -10.38 -7.28 5.50
CA CYS A 21 -9.19 -6.47 5.27
C CYS A 21 -8.52 -6.79 3.94
N ASN A 22 -7.72 -5.85 3.45
CA ASN A 22 -6.88 -6.01 2.28
C ASN A 22 -5.41 -5.93 2.70
N ILE A 23 -4.60 -6.89 2.23
CA ILE A 23 -3.16 -6.91 2.47
C ILE A 23 -2.42 -6.86 1.13
N LEU A 24 -1.37 -6.05 1.08
CA LEU A 24 -0.42 -6.02 -0.02
C LEU A 24 0.89 -6.66 0.42
N ILE A 25 1.37 -7.61 -0.37
CA ILE A 25 2.68 -8.23 -0.23
C ILE A 25 3.44 -8.00 -1.53
N ALA A 26 4.61 -7.41 -1.45
CA ALA A 26 5.42 -7.16 -2.64
C ALA A 26 6.93 -7.27 -2.35
N ASP A 27 7.66 -7.69 -3.35
CA ASP A 27 9.12 -7.57 -3.42
C ASP A 27 9.55 -6.84 -4.70
N ALA A 28 10.81 -6.99 -5.12
CA ALA A 28 11.33 -6.32 -6.31
C ALA A 28 10.80 -6.87 -7.65
N LYS A 29 10.12 -8.00 -7.64
CA LYS A 29 9.71 -8.72 -8.86
C LYS A 29 8.22 -9.00 -8.91
N ASN A 30 7.63 -9.31 -7.77
CA ASN A 30 6.25 -9.77 -7.67
C ASN A 30 5.48 -8.96 -6.65
N GLY A 31 4.17 -8.93 -6.80
CA GLY A 31 3.26 -8.34 -5.83
C GLY A 31 1.94 -9.08 -5.81
N TYR A 32 1.36 -9.20 -4.63
CA TYR A 32 0.10 -9.87 -4.40
C TYR A 32 -0.82 -9.00 -3.54
N ALA A 33 -2.09 -9.00 -3.90
CA ALA A 33 -3.17 -8.47 -3.07
C ALA A 33 -3.94 -9.63 -2.47
N ILE A 34 -4.14 -9.62 -1.17
CA ILE A 34 -5.00 -10.57 -0.46
C ILE A 34 -6.25 -9.81 -0.03
N HIS A 35 -7.39 -10.23 -0.51
CA HIS A 35 -8.69 -9.82 -0.01
C HIS A 35 -9.15 -10.86 1.02
N ALA A 36 -9.22 -10.47 2.27
CA ALA A 36 -9.66 -11.34 3.35
C ALA A 36 -10.97 -10.79 3.94
N ASP A 37 -12.07 -11.35 3.50
CA ASP A 37 -13.41 -11.13 4.03
C ASP A 37 -14.06 -12.51 4.33
N GLU A 38 -15.29 -12.75 3.89
CA GLU A 38 -15.94 -14.06 4.01
C GLU A 38 -15.21 -15.16 3.19
N ARG A 39 -14.49 -14.76 2.15
CA ARG A 39 -13.66 -15.62 1.31
C ARG A 39 -12.31 -14.97 1.11
N GLN A 40 -11.26 -15.76 1.32
CA GLN A 40 -9.91 -15.30 1.02
C GLN A 40 -9.67 -15.41 -0.50
N GLU A 41 -9.29 -14.29 -1.12
CA GLU A 41 -8.88 -14.23 -2.52
C GLU A 41 -7.47 -13.64 -2.62
N VAL A 42 -6.59 -14.30 -3.37
CA VAL A 42 -5.23 -13.83 -3.67
C VAL A 42 -5.16 -13.44 -5.14
N VAL A 43 -4.76 -12.21 -5.41
CA VAL A 43 -4.62 -11.67 -6.77
C VAL A 43 -3.20 -11.21 -6.98
N GLU A 44 -2.56 -11.69 -8.06
CA GLU A 44 -1.25 -11.20 -8.48
C GLU A 44 -1.36 -9.79 -9.06
N LEU A 45 -0.49 -8.89 -8.62
CA LEU A 45 -0.43 -7.51 -9.13
C LEU A 45 0.27 -7.49 -10.48
N ARG A 46 -0.29 -6.77 -11.43
CA ARG A 46 0.33 -6.52 -12.72
C ARG A 46 1.25 -5.31 -12.62
N GLU A 47 2.23 -5.23 -13.51
CA GLU A 47 3.03 -4.01 -13.66
C GLU A 47 2.12 -2.81 -13.96
N GLY A 48 2.46 -1.65 -13.40
CA GLY A 48 1.71 -0.41 -13.56
C GLY A 48 0.85 -0.06 -12.35
N LEU A 49 -0.20 0.73 -12.58
CA LEU A 49 -1.06 1.26 -11.53
C LEU A 49 -2.10 0.24 -11.08
N ASN A 50 -1.96 -0.24 -9.86
CA ASN A 50 -2.94 -1.06 -9.18
C ASN A 50 -3.58 -0.28 -8.02
N ILE A 51 -4.89 -0.36 -7.89
CA ILE A 51 -5.66 0.33 -6.85
C ILE A 51 -6.58 -0.68 -6.18
N ILE A 52 -6.48 -0.80 -4.87
CA ILE A 52 -7.37 -1.64 -4.07
C ILE A 52 -8.38 -0.73 -3.39
N GLY A 53 -9.64 -0.96 -3.65
CA GLY A 53 -10.77 -0.33 -2.97
C GLY A 53 -11.27 -1.16 -1.80
N ALA A 54 -12.54 -0.99 -1.46
CA ALA A 54 -13.18 -1.73 -0.37
C ALA A 54 -13.46 -3.20 -0.73
N ARG A 55 -13.48 -3.55 -2.00
CA ARG A 55 -13.81 -4.90 -2.51
C ARG A 55 -12.66 -5.48 -3.31
N ASN A 56 -12.65 -5.24 -4.63
CA ASN A 56 -11.73 -5.89 -5.55
C ASN A 56 -10.59 -4.98 -6.00
N LEU A 57 -9.49 -5.62 -6.44
CA LEU A 57 -8.39 -4.93 -7.11
C LEU A 57 -8.89 -4.30 -8.42
N ASN A 58 -8.62 -3.00 -8.59
CA ASN A 58 -8.97 -2.23 -9.79
C ASN A 58 -10.47 -2.25 -10.15
N ASP A 59 -11.35 -2.36 -9.15
CA ASP A 59 -12.80 -2.45 -9.32
C ASP A 59 -13.34 -1.28 -10.15
N PRO A 60 -13.95 -1.53 -11.33
CA PRO A 60 -14.50 -0.49 -12.17
C PRO A 60 -15.79 0.14 -11.60
N GLU A 61 -16.45 -0.50 -10.66
CA GLU A 61 -17.68 0.00 -10.03
C GLU A 61 -17.38 0.80 -8.75
N ASP A 62 -16.16 0.71 -8.20
CA ASP A 62 -15.77 1.52 -7.04
C ASP A 62 -15.42 2.96 -7.47
N GLN A 63 -16.26 3.91 -7.07
CA GLN A 63 -16.09 5.33 -7.40
C GLN A 63 -14.78 5.93 -6.85
N ARG A 64 -14.25 5.42 -5.73
CA ARG A 64 -12.97 5.86 -5.19
C ARG A 64 -11.81 5.34 -6.02
N VAL A 65 -11.87 4.08 -6.44
CA VAL A 65 -10.89 3.49 -7.37
C VAL A 65 -10.87 4.29 -8.67
N GLN A 66 -12.04 4.62 -9.24
CA GLN A 66 -12.14 5.43 -10.46
C GLN A 66 -11.58 6.84 -10.26
N MET A 67 -11.91 7.49 -9.15
CA MET A 67 -11.39 8.82 -8.84
C MET A 67 -9.87 8.80 -8.66
N ALA A 68 -9.32 7.85 -7.89
CA ALA A 68 -7.89 7.72 -7.66
C ALA A 68 -7.15 7.46 -8.98
N ARG A 69 -7.66 6.53 -9.81
CA ARG A 69 -7.10 6.22 -11.14
C ARG A 69 -7.04 7.47 -12.00
N ARG A 70 -8.16 8.17 -12.14
CA ARG A 70 -8.22 9.41 -12.93
C ARG A 70 -7.19 10.43 -12.47
N LEU A 71 -7.09 10.68 -11.17
CA LEU A 71 -6.21 11.71 -10.61
C LEU A 71 -4.73 11.34 -10.75
N LEU A 72 -4.38 10.06 -10.59
CA LEU A 72 -3.01 9.58 -10.73
C LEU A 72 -2.57 9.55 -12.20
N THR A 73 -3.46 9.24 -13.15
CA THR A 73 -3.13 9.16 -14.57
C THR A 73 -3.15 10.50 -15.31
N LEU A 74 -3.65 11.57 -14.70
CA LEU A 74 -3.63 12.92 -15.28
C LEU A 74 -2.22 13.55 -15.32
N GLN A 75 -1.25 12.95 -14.66
CA GLN A 75 0.11 13.49 -14.56
C GLN A 75 1.14 12.46 -15.02
N THR A 76 2.24 12.93 -15.59
CA THR A 76 3.39 12.07 -15.86
C THR A 76 4.11 11.78 -14.53
N LEU A 77 4.11 10.53 -14.13
CA LEU A 77 4.72 10.05 -12.89
C LEU A 77 6.07 9.40 -13.21
N ASP A 78 7.07 10.22 -13.44
CA ASP A 78 8.40 9.85 -13.93
C ASP A 78 9.43 9.58 -12.82
N SER A 79 9.05 9.76 -11.56
CA SER A 79 9.90 9.47 -10.41
C SER A 79 9.08 9.05 -9.19
N LEU A 80 9.72 8.28 -8.30
CA LEU A 80 9.12 7.86 -7.03
C LEU A 80 8.65 9.05 -6.18
N VAL A 81 9.48 10.10 -6.09
CA VAL A 81 9.17 11.30 -5.31
C VAL A 81 7.92 12.01 -5.89
N LYS A 82 7.86 12.15 -7.21
CA LYS A 82 6.70 12.77 -7.88
C LYS A 82 5.44 11.94 -7.70
N PHE A 83 5.56 10.60 -7.81
CA PHE A 83 4.44 9.70 -7.53
C PHE A 83 3.92 9.89 -6.10
N LEU A 84 4.78 9.87 -5.08
CA LEU A 84 4.38 10.06 -3.68
C LEU A 84 3.76 11.44 -3.45
N ALA A 85 4.32 12.49 -4.06
CA ALA A 85 3.77 13.85 -3.95
C ALA A 85 2.36 13.97 -4.58
N VAL A 86 2.08 13.26 -5.67
CA VAL A 86 0.75 13.22 -6.27
C VAL A 86 -0.17 12.34 -5.43
N ALA A 87 0.28 11.15 -5.01
CA ALA A 87 -0.50 10.23 -4.20
C ALA A 87 -0.94 10.86 -2.87
N SER A 88 -0.05 11.62 -2.20
CA SER A 88 -0.40 12.33 -0.97
C SER A 88 -1.57 13.31 -1.16
N LYS A 89 -1.57 14.05 -2.27
CA LYS A 89 -2.67 14.97 -2.63
C LYS A 89 -3.96 14.24 -2.97
N VAL A 90 -3.86 13.07 -3.61
CA VAL A 90 -5.01 12.22 -3.91
C VAL A 90 -5.61 11.69 -2.61
N PHE A 91 -4.79 11.14 -1.72
CA PHE A 91 -5.24 10.59 -0.43
C PHE A 91 -5.84 11.65 0.49
N ALA A 92 -5.39 12.90 0.41
CA ALA A 92 -5.91 14.01 1.19
C ALA A 92 -7.26 14.58 0.65
N ARG A 93 -7.87 13.96 -0.35
CA ARG A 93 -9.17 14.43 -0.86
C ARG A 93 -10.28 14.14 0.13
N ALA A 94 -10.69 15.20 0.82
CA ALA A 94 -11.80 15.20 1.74
C ALA A 94 -13.16 15.18 1.03
N PRO A 95 -14.24 14.79 1.73
CA PRO A 95 -15.60 14.93 1.22
C PRO A 95 -15.94 16.40 0.93
N VAL A 96 -16.46 16.68 -0.28
CA VAL A 96 -16.89 18.02 -0.69
C VAL A 96 -18.41 18.17 -0.72
N GLY A 97 -19.15 17.14 -0.33
CA GLY A 97 -20.61 17.15 -0.25
C GLY A 97 -21.21 15.75 -0.34
N PRO A 98 -22.51 15.61 -0.07
CA PRO A 98 -23.21 14.34 -0.11
C PRO A 98 -23.12 13.68 -1.51
N GLY A 99 -22.90 12.36 -1.54
CA GLY A 99 -22.88 11.57 -2.77
C GLY A 99 -21.65 11.80 -3.67
N ARG A 100 -20.68 12.62 -3.28
CA ARG A 100 -19.44 12.79 -4.03
C ARG A 100 -18.35 11.87 -3.47
N PRO A 101 -17.60 11.16 -4.34
CA PRO A 101 -16.53 10.30 -3.89
C PRO A 101 -15.41 11.13 -3.22
N SER A 102 -14.85 10.58 -2.15
CA SER A 102 -13.70 11.15 -1.43
C SER A 102 -12.71 10.05 -1.09
N MET A 103 -11.44 10.38 -0.95
CA MET A 103 -10.44 9.41 -0.47
C MET A 103 -10.46 9.31 1.06
N VAL A 104 -10.64 10.44 1.73
CA VAL A 104 -10.84 10.48 3.18
C VAL A 104 -12.27 10.08 3.50
N VAL A 105 -12.43 9.09 4.38
CA VAL A 105 -13.74 8.63 4.87
C VAL A 105 -14.01 9.28 6.20
N ARG A 106 -15.25 9.78 6.37
CA ARG A 106 -15.80 10.25 7.65
C ARG A 106 -17.27 9.84 7.72
N ASN A 107 -17.60 8.90 8.58
CA ASN A 107 -18.96 8.40 8.75
C ASN A 107 -19.19 8.01 10.22
N GLY A 108 -19.62 8.97 11.03
CA GLY A 108 -19.77 8.77 12.48
C GLY A 108 -18.46 8.34 13.14
N ASP A 109 -18.49 7.20 13.79
CA ASP A 109 -17.34 6.62 14.49
C ASP A 109 -16.36 5.86 13.55
N TYR A 110 -16.69 5.74 12.28
CA TYR A 110 -15.87 5.08 11.27
C TYR A 110 -15.22 6.10 10.35
N GLY A 111 -13.92 5.92 10.05
CA GLY A 111 -13.25 6.82 9.13
C GLY A 111 -11.78 6.48 8.87
N THR A 112 -11.14 7.34 8.09
CA THR A 112 -9.72 7.26 7.82
C THR A 112 -8.92 7.65 9.06
N VAL A 113 -8.19 6.71 9.63
CA VAL A 113 -7.40 6.88 10.87
C VAL A 113 -5.93 7.16 10.61
N SER A 114 -5.41 6.79 9.45
CA SER A 114 -4.00 7.02 9.09
C SER A 114 -3.79 6.93 7.58
N SER A 115 -2.61 7.33 7.13
CA SER A 115 -2.18 7.18 5.75
C SER A 115 -0.69 6.89 5.68
N THR A 116 -0.31 6.02 4.76
CA THR A 116 1.08 5.60 4.56
C THR A 116 1.49 5.79 3.09
N LEU A 117 2.69 6.31 2.89
CA LEU A 117 3.34 6.44 1.59
C LEU A 117 4.68 5.71 1.65
N ILE A 118 4.85 4.70 0.80
CA ILE A 118 6.09 3.94 0.71
C ILE A 118 6.55 3.92 -0.75
N ALA A 119 7.84 4.18 -0.95
CA ALA A 119 8.51 3.95 -2.22
C ALA A 119 9.76 3.12 -2.00
N LEU A 120 9.94 2.10 -2.80
CA LEU A 120 11.10 1.21 -2.78
C LEU A 120 11.89 1.38 -4.08
N GLY A 121 13.15 1.75 -3.95
CA GLY A 121 14.08 1.83 -5.06
C GLY A 121 14.97 0.58 -5.16
N GLY A 122 15.88 0.57 -6.13
CA GLY A 122 16.82 -0.54 -6.33
C GLY A 122 17.85 -0.70 -5.20
N LYS A 123 17.99 0.28 -4.31
CA LYS A 123 18.88 0.25 -3.15
C LYS A 123 18.15 0.69 -1.90
N PRO A 124 18.47 0.15 -0.71
CA PRO A 124 17.83 0.55 0.54
C PRO A 124 17.84 2.07 0.80
N ARG A 125 18.93 2.76 0.43
CA ARG A 125 19.06 4.21 0.60
C ARG A 125 18.02 5.03 -0.20
N ASP A 126 17.45 4.46 -1.25
CA ASP A 126 16.48 5.12 -2.12
C ASP A 126 15.04 4.94 -1.60
N ALA A 127 14.86 4.14 -0.54
CA ALA A 127 13.55 3.91 0.06
C ALA A 127 13.04 5.16 0.76
N ILE A 128 11.74 5.41 0.60
CA ILE A 128 11.00 6.49 1.26
C ILE A 128 9.85 5.86 2.05
N TYR A 129 9.66 6.30 3.29
CA TYR A 129 8.53 5.93 4.11
C TYR A 129 8.01 7.15 4.84
N GLN A 130 6.78 7.51 4.57
CA GLN A 130 6.07 8.62 5.21
C GLN A 130 4.76 8.10 5.80
N PHE A 131 4.44 8.54 7.00
CA PHE A 131 3.25 8.14 7.74
C PHE A 131 2.54 9.36 8.31
N SER A 132 1.22 9.36 8.20
CA SER A 132 0.33 10.32 8.82
C SER A 132 -0.48 9.60 9.89
N SER A 133 -0.38 10.01 11.15
CA SER A 133 -1.11 9.45 12.29
C SER A 133 -2.57 9.90 12.37
N GLY A 134 -3.08 10.54 11.33
CA GLY A 134 -4.45 10.98 11.18
C GLY A 134 -4.88 10.97 9.72
N ALA A 135 -6.11 11.41 9.46
CA ALA A 135 -6.60 11.58 8.10
C ALA A 135 -5.71 12.59 7.35
N PRO A 136 -5.23 12.26 6.13
CA PRO A 136 -4.17 13.00 5.45
C PRO A 136 -4.56 14.40 4.95
N ASP A 137 -5.82 14.78 5.06
CA ASP A 137 -6.30 16.14 4.82
C ASP A 137 -6.20 17.05 6.06
N GLN A 138 -5.97 16.46 7.25
CA GLN A 138 -5.86 17.17 8.53
C GLN A 138 -4.52 16.95 9.23
N ALA A 139 -3.85 15.83 8.99
CA ALA A 139 -2.56 15.48 9.58
C ALA A 139 -1.44 15.50 8.54
N LYS A 140 -0.24 15.90 8.97
CA LYS A 140 0.95 15.93 8.11
C LYS A 140 1.60 14.55 8.07
N TYR A 141 2.27 14.26 6.96
CA TYR A 141 3.16 13.11 6.86
C TYR A 141 4.49 13.40 7.58
N GLU A 142 4.88 12.47 8.41
CA GLU A 142 6.19 12.42 9.08
C GLU A 142 7.11 11.46 8.34
N ASP A 143 8.42 11.74 8.31
CA ASP A 143 9.41 10.92 7.59
C ASP A 143 10.00 9.81 8.47
N PHE A 144 9.69 8.57 8.10
CA PHE A 144 10.24 7.35 8.69
C PHE A 144 11.22 6.62 7.76
N SER A 145 11.68 7.27 6.70
CA SER A 145 12.62 6.69 5.73
C SER A 145 13.89 6.13 6.36
N PRO A 146 14.52 6.78 7.38
CA PRO A 146 15.70 6.22 8.02
C PRO A 146 15.48 4.84 8.65
N MET A 147 14.32 4.63 9.29
CA MET A 147 13.94 3.35 9.87
C MET A 147 13.77 2.27 8.79
N LEU A 148 13.04 2.57 7.71
CA LEU A 148 12.83 1.63 6.61
C LEU A 148 14.17 1.25 5.94
N ARG A 149 15.05 2.22 5.71
CA ARG A 149 16.38 2.00 5.11
C ARG A 149 17.27 1.10 5.97
N ASP A 150 17.21 1.21 7.27
CA ASP A 150 17.95 0.34 8.19
C ASP A 150 17.39 -1.10 8.15
N ILE A 151 16.07 -1.28 8.18
CA ILE A 151 15.42 -2.60 8.06
C ILE A 151 15.83 -3.28 6.75
N LEU A 152 15.72 -2.59 5.62
CA LEU A 152 16.07 -3.13 4.31
C LEU A 152 17.57 -3.49 4.21
N SER A 153 18.44 -2.64 4.81
CA SER A 153 19.88 -2.89 4.81
C SER A 153 20.28 -4.10 5.65
N ARG A 154 19.58 -4.33 6.77
CA ARG A 154 19.76 -5.54 7.60
C ARG A 154 19.31 -6.79 6.85
N GLY A 155 18.14 -6.78 6.25
CA GLY A 155 17.61 -7.90 5.48
C GLY A 155 18.52 -8.31 4.33
N LEU A 156 19.12 -7.36 3.62
CA LEU A 156 20.10 -7.64 2.56
C LEU A 156 21.38 -8.28 3.09
N ARG A 157 21.87 -7.86 4.26
CA ARG A 157 23.06 -8.47 4.89
C ARG A 157 22.81 -9.92 5.28
N GLU A 158 21.69 -10.19 5.93
CA GLU A 158 21.28 -11.55 6.33
C GLU A 158 21.11 -12.49 5.14
N SER A 159 20.49 -12.01 4.04
CA SER A 159 20.31 -12.79 2.82
C SER A 159 21.65 -13.17 2.19
N ARG A 160 22.64 -12.24 2.16
CA ARG A 160 23.99 -12.50 1.64
C ARG A 160 24.75 -13.50 2.52
N THR A 161 24.62 -13.43 3.83
CA THR A 161 25.25 -14.37 4.76
C THR A 161 24.69 -15.78 4.58
N LYS A 162 23.37 -15.91 4.45
CA LYS A 162 22.71 -17.21 4.20
C LYS A 162 23.08 -17.82 2.85
N ALA A 163 23.27 -16.99 1.81
CA ALA A 163 23.70 -17.46 0.49
C ALA A 163 25.14 -17.99 0.51
N LYS A 164 26.06 -17.31 1.22
CA LYS A 164 27.46 -17.75 1.40
C LYS A 164 27.60 -19.02 2.23
N ALA A 165 26.68 -19.29 3.16
CA ALA A 165 26.72 -20.49 3.98
C ALA A 165 26.16 -21.75 3.26
N LYS A 166 25.56 -21.59 2.09
CA LYS A 166 24.99 -22.67 1.25
C LYS A 166 25.85 -23.02 0.03
N SER A 167 26.87 -22.23 -0.25
CA SER A 167 27.88 -22.47 -1.30
C SER A 167 29.17 -23.04 -0.69
#